data_b2269a26a0a1c063cb70996ac3d928ce
#
_entry.id   b2269a26a0a1c063cb70996ac3d928ce
#
_cell.length_a   1.000
_cell.length_b   1.000
_cell.length_c   1.000
_cell.angle_alpha   90.00
_cell.angle_beta   90.00
_cell.angle_gamma   90.00
#
_symmetry.space_group_name_H-M   'P 1'
#
loop_
_entity.id
_entity.type
_entity.pdbx_description
1 polymer ?
#
loop_
_entity_poly.entity_id
_entity_poly.type
_entity_poly.pdbx_seq_one_letter_code
_entity_poly.pdbx_strand_id
1 'polypeptide(L)'
;MELSNPLISEYTWANKPSVVPLGQIICVTDVGENGSLWRGDGTNWVKLNAFVLYSNLTTASLTGTTAETTLATIPIKGGVLGVNGKLRFYILGTVTNNANTKSFRLKHASTTLWQVAYTTSVGVTTQILFLNKNSESSQVTALFNSSGLGGTTSTVVTPSAIDTSADFSLTITGQLGNSADSISVTAIFVEIMQ
;
A
#
# COMPACT_ATOMS: atom_id res chain seq x y z
N MET A 1 -25.18 39.75 4.05
CA MET A 1 -24.01 39.40 3.26
C MET A 1 -23.72 37.93 3.57
N GLU A 2 -24.32 37.00 2.80
CA GLU A 2 -24.02 35.59 2.92
C GLU A 2 -22.56 35.38 2.46
N LEU A 3 -21.71 34.97 3.37
CA LEU A 3 -20.41 34.47 3.02
C LEU A 3 -20.67 33.13 2.30
N SER A 4 -20.72 33.16 0.96
CA SER A 4 -20.65 31.93 0.18
C SER A 4 -19.29 31.32 0.50
N ASN A 5 -19.29 30.32 1.38
CA ASN A 5 -18.13 29.48 1.58
C ASN A 5 -17.79 28.89 0.21
N PRO A 6 -16.62 29.13 -0.37
CA PRO A 6 -16.26 28.49 -1.63
C PRO A 6 -16.19 26.99 -1.37
N LEU A 7 -17.28 26.30 -1.68
CA LEU A 7 -17.34 24.86 -1.58
C LEU A 7 -16.23 24.30 -2.48
N ILE A 8 -15.32 23.55 -1.90
CA ILE A 8 -14.35 22.77 -2.66
C ILE A 8 -15.16 21.81 -3.53
N SER A 9 -15.00 21.90 -4.83
CA SER A 9 -15.74 21.02 -5.75
C SER A 9 -15.31 19.57 -5.57
N GLU A 10 -16.28 18.68 -5.49
CA GLU A 10 -16.07 17.25 -5.31
C GLU A 10 -16.12 16.53 -6.66
N TYR A 11 -15.21 15.60 -6.86
CA TYR A 11 -15.09 14.79 -8.06
C TYR A 11 -14.73 13.35 -7.70
N THR A 12 -15.04 12.40 -8.57
CA THR A 12 -14.33 11.11 -8.58
C THR A 12 -13.01 11.27 -9.35
N TRP A 13 -12.07 10.38 -9.13
CA TRP A 13 -10.77 10.43 -9.84
C TRP A 13 -10.93 10.42 -11.36
N ALA A 14 -11.85 9.63 -11.87
CA ALA A 14 -12.15 9.54 -13.29
C ALA A 14 -12.77 10.82 -13.87
N ASN A 15 -13.55 11.55 -13.05
CA ASN A 15 -14.34 12.71 -13.49
C ASN A 15 -13.73 14.06 -13.07
N LYS A 16 -12.51 14.07 -12.49
CA LYS A 16 -11.81 15.31 -12.19
C LYS A 16 -11.58 16.14 -13.45
N PRO A 17 -11.54 17.47 -13.37
CA PRO A 17 -11.32 18.30 -14.53
C PRO A 17 -10.05 17.92 -15.30
N SER A 18 -10.14 17.79 -16.61
CA SER A 18 -8.98 17.55 -17.50
C SER A 18 -8.13 18.81 -17.68
N VAL A 19 -8.76 19.99 -17.62
CA VAL A 19 -8.04 21.27 -17.53
C VAL A 19 -7.68 21.50 -16.06
N VAL A 20 -6.41 21.73 -15.79
CA VAL A 20 -5.86 21.85 -14.44
C VAL A 20 -5.45 23.30 -14.18
N PRO A 21 -6.36 24.16 -13.63
CA PRO A 21 -6.02 25.54 -13.33
C PRO A 21 -4.99 25.62 -12.20
N LEU A 22 -4.04 26.55 -12.33
CA LEU A 22 -3.05 26.79 -11.28
C LEU A 22 -3.74 27.26 -9.98
N GLY A 23 -3.46 26.56 -8.90
CA GLY A 23 -3.93 26.88 -7.55
C GLY A 23 -5.35 26.39 -7.21
N GLN A 24 -6.13 25.89 -8.17
CA GLN A 24 -7.44 25.32 -7.86
C GLN A 24 -7.30 24.10 -6.92
N ILE A 25 -8.18 24.02 -5.92
CA ILE A 25 -8.26 22.86 -5.02
C ILE A 25 -9.55 22.11 -5.32
N ILE A 26 -9.44 20.78 -5.39
CA ILE A 26 -10.58 19.85 -5.52
C ILE A 26 -10.52 18.78 -4.42
N CYS A 27 -11.68 18.24 -4.06
CA CYS A 27 -11.80 17.01 -3.29
C CYS A 27 -12.07 15.85 -4.25
N VAL A 28 -11.28 14.79 -4.15
CA VAL A 28 -11.51 13.54 -4.88
C VAL A 28 -12.05 12.51 -3.91
N THR A 29 -13.30 12.11 -4.11
CA THR A 29 -14.09 11.36 -3.11
C THR A 29 -13.82 9.86 -3.11
N ASP A 30 -13.30 9.31 -4.20
CA ASP A 30 -13.03 7.87 -4.39
C ASP A 30 -11.54 7.51 -4.28
N VAL A 31 -10.71 8.44 -3.78
CA VAL A 31 -9.30 8.22 -3.51
C VAL A 31 -9.00 8.49 -2.05
N GLY A 32 -8.58 7.45 -1.33
CA GLY A 32 -8.43 7.44 0.12
C GLY A 32 -9.76 7.18 0.84
N GLU A 33 -9.70 6.76 2.10
CA GLU A 33 -10.88 6.33 2.87
C GLU A 33 -11.92 7.45 3.09
N ASN A 34 -11.45 8.70 3.19
CA ASN A 34 -12.29 9.87 3.43
C ASN A 34 -12.19 10.89 2.29
N GLY A 35 -11.82 10.43 1.09
CA GLY A 35 -11.47 11.31 -0.01
C GLY A 35 -10.10 11.97 0.18
N SER A 36 -9.68 12.78 -0.79
CA SER A 36 -8.37 13.42 -0.80
C SER A 36 -8.41 14.79 -1.45
N LEU A 37 -7.55 15.70 -0.98
CA LEU A 37 -7.43 17.05 -1.52
C LEU A 37 -6.28 17.14 -2.53
N TRP A 38 -6.55 17.77 -3.66
CA TRP A 38 -5.62 17.96 -4.75
C TRP A 38 -5.59 19.42 -5.18
N ARG A 39 -4.42 19.89 -5.58
CA ARG A 39 -4.22 21.24 -6.11
C ARG A 39 -3.70 21.16 -7.55
N GLY A 40 -4.24 21.97 -8.43
CA GLY A 40 -3.70 22.16 -9.76
C GLY A 40 -2.37 22.93 -9.72
N ASP A 41 -1.35 22.42 -10.41
CA ASP A 41 -0.07 23.11 -10.63
C ASP A 41 0.01 23.80 -12.01
N GLY A 42 -1.08 23.82 -12.75
CA GLY A 42 -1.19 24.33 -14.12
C GLY A 42 -1.05 23.24 -15.20
N THR A 43 -0.62 22.04 -14.81
CA THR A 43 -0.44 20.90 -15.73
C THR A 43 -1.04 19.62 -15.12
N ASN A 44 -0.80 19.38 -13.84
CA ASN A 44 -1.20 18.16 -13.14
C ASN A 44 -1.97 18.46 -11.86
N TRP A 45 -2.77 17.49 -11.42
CA TRP A 45 -3.33 17.47 -10.08
C TRP A 45 -2.29 16.90 -9.12
N VAL A 46 -1.84 17.71 -8.18
CA VAL A 46 -0.83 17.37 -7.17
C VAL A 46 -1.49 17.19 -5.83
N LYS A 47 -1.17 16.12 -5.14
CA LYS A 47 -1.66 15.86 -3.78
C LYS A 47 -1.23 16.97 -2.82
N LEU A 48 -2.16 17.45 -1.97
CA LEU A 48 -1.83 18.48 -0.99
C LEU A 48 -1.09 17.94 0.24
N ASN A 49 -1.35 16.67 0.60
CA ASN A 49 -0.76 16.03 1.77
C ASN A 49 -0.75 14.51 1.61
N ALA A 50 -0.01 13.82 2.47
CA ALA A 50 -0.14 12.38 2.64
C ALA A 50 -1.53 12.05 3.21
N PHE A 51 -2.13 10.97 2.78
CA PHE A 51 -3.41 10.50 3.30
C PHE A 51 -3.45 8.96 3.33
N VAL A 52 -4.35 8.44 4.17
CA VAL A 52 -4.61 7.00 4.24
C VAL A 52 -5.38 6.58 2.98
N LEU A 53 -4.74 5.75 2.18
CA LEU A 53 -5.32 5.20 0.96
C LEU A 53 -6.24 4.01 1.27
N TYR A 54 -5.86 3.22 2.26
CA TYR A 54 -6.55 1.99 2.66
C TYR A 54 -6.26 1.71 4.13
N SER A 55 -7.28 1.33 4.90
CA SER A 55 -7.09 0.70 6.20
C SER A 55 -7.99 -0.52 6.35
N ASN A 56 -7.52 -1.49 7.10
CA ASN A 56 -8.32 -2.62 7.53
C ASN A 56 -7.94 -2.95 8.98
N LEU A 57 -8.89 -2.80 9.88
CA LEU A 57 -8.77 -3.09 11.30
C LEU A 57 -9.50 -4.39 11.68
N THR A 58 -10.09 -5.07 10.69
CA THR A 58 -10.69 -6.38 10.90
C THR A 58 -9.60 -7.45 10.81
N THR A 59 -9.49 -8.26 11.85
CA THR A 59 -8.49 -9.33 11.91
C THR A 59 -8.73 -10.36 10.79
N ALA A 60 -7.70 -10.56 9.96
CA ALA A 60 -7.63 -11.65 8.99
C ALA A 60 -6.69 -12.73 9.50
N SER A 61 -7.15 -13.98 9.56
CA SER A 61 -6.38 -15.09 10.10
C SER A 61 -6.21 -16.21 9.09
N LEU A 62 -5.05 -16.88 9.17
CA LEU A 62 -4.72 -18.08 8.42
C LEU A 62 -4.35 -19.18 9.42
N THR A 63 -5.02 -20.32 9.32
CA THR A 63 -4.75 -21.55 10.07
C THR A 63 -5.26 -22.76 9.28
N GLY A 64 -4.85 -23.98 9.65
CA GLY A 64 -5.38 -25.21 9.07
C GLY A 64 -4.86 -25.58 7.68
N THR A 65 -4.02 -24.76 7.05
CA THR A 65 -3.48 -25.03 5.70
C THR A 65 -2.06 -24.49 5.54
N THR A 66 -1.26 -25.15 4.70
CA THR A 66 0.06 -24.64 4.26
C THR A 66 0.01 -23.95 2.91
N ALA A 67 -1.18 -23.86 2.27
CA ALA A 67 -1.35 -23.11 1.04
C ALA A 67 -1.20 -21.60 1.30
N GLU A 68 -0.60 -20.88 0.35
CA GLU A 68 -0.56 -19.42 0.39
C GLU A 68 -1.99 -18.86 0.30
N THR A 69 -2.36 -17.99 1.23
CA THR A 69 -3.71 -17.44 1.37
C THR A 69 -3.65 -15.92 1.39
N THR A 70 -4.57 -15.27 0.67
CA THR A 70 -4.72 -13.81 0.69
C THR A 70 -5.37 -13.38 2.02
N LEU A 71 -4.70 -12.46 2.71
CA LEU A 71 -5.16 -11.85 3.97
C LEU A 71 -5.79 -10.47 3.74
N ALA A 72 -5.34 -9.74 2.72
CA ALA A 72 -5.95 -8.48 2.31
C ALA A 72 -5.70 -8.20 0.82
N THR A 73 -6.66 -7.51 0.20
CA THR A 73 -6.52 -6.94 -1.14
C THR A 73 -6.69 -5.43 -1.06
N ILE A 74 -5.73 -4.68 -1.58
CA ILE A 74 -5.64 -3.23 -1.54
C ILE A 74 -5.83 -2.72 -2.96
N PRO A 75 -7.02 -2.22 -3.34
CA PRO A 75 -7.26 -1.62 -4.65
C PRO A 75 -6.63 -0.23 -4.71
N ILE A 76 -5.99 0.09 -5.83
CA ILE A 76 -5.33 1.38 -6.07
C ILE A 76 -5.79 1.90 -7.42
N LYS A 77 -6.29 3.13 -7.44
CA LYS A 77 -6.71 3.79 -8.67
C LYS A 77 -5.51 4.16 -9.53
N GLY A 78 -5.65 3.94 -10.84
CA GLY A 78 -4.63 4.27 -11.82
C GLY A 78 -4.27 5.75 -11.83
N GLY A 79 -3.00 6.06 -11.97
CA GLY A 79 -2.47 7.41 -12.02
C GLY A 79 -2.43 8.17 -10.69
N VAL A 80 -3.02 7.62 -9.59
CA VAL A 80 -3.03 8.28 -8.27
C VAL A 80 -1.61 8.45 -7.71
N LEU A 81 -0.71 7.54 -8.04
CA LEU A 81 0.69 7.62 -7.59
C LEU A 81 1.47 8.67 -8.37
N GLY A 82 1.25 8.78 -9.69
CA GLY A 82 2.12 9.52 -10.57
C GLY A 82 3.53 8.90 -10.66
N VAL A 83 4.41 9.51 -11.45
CA VAL A 83 5.73 8.96 -11.80
C VAL A 83 6.71 8.80 -10.62
N ASN A 84 6.51 9.54 -9.54
CA ASN A 84 7.37 9.52 -8.33
C ASN A 84 6.60 9.22 -7.05
N GLY A 85 5.37 8.71 -7.16
CA GLY A 85 4.53 8.41 -6.01
C GLY A 85 5.04 7.28 -5.16
N LYS A 86 4.64 7.30 -3.90
CA LYS A 86 5.11 6.38 -2.87
C LYS A 86 3.93 5.86 -2.06
N LEU A 87 3.92 4.56 -1.80
CA LEU A 87 3.03 3.94 -0.81
C LEU A 87 3.85 3.44 0.36
N ARG A 88 3.33 3.64 1.56
CA ARG A 88 3.84 3.05 2.79
C ARG A 88 2.79 2.12 3.37
N PHE A 89 3.17 0.87 3.56
CA PHE A 89 2.36 -0.15 4.20
C PHE A 89 2.80 -0.33 5.65
N TYR A 90 1.84 -0.41 6.55
CA TYR A 90 2.01 -0.85 7.92
C TYR A 90 1.19 -2.12 8.11
N ILE A 91 1.83 -3.18 8.58
CA ILE A 91 1.19 -4.46 8.85
C ILE A 91 1.49 -4.81 10.31
N LEU A 92 0.42 -5.02 11.08
CA LEU A 92 0.49 -5.44 12.48
C LEU A 92 -0.21 -6.79 12.62
N GLY A 93 0.38 -7.69 13.40
CA GLY A 93 -0.21 -9.01 13.57
C GLY A 93 0.52 -9.87 14.59
N THR A 94 0.12 -11.11 14.63
CA THR A 94 0.74 -12.14 15.48
C THR A 94 0.95 -13.42 14.69
N VAL A 95 1.89 -14.24 15.12
CA VAL A 95 2.18 -15.56 14.57
C VAL A 95 2.39 -16.57 15.71
N THR A 96 2.18 -17.85 15.44
CA THR A 96 2.53 -18.93 16.38
C THR A 96 4.04 -18.91 16.65
N ASN A 97 4.42 -18.83 17.93
CA ASN A 97 5.81 -18.81 18.35
C ASN A 97 6.39 -20.23 18.41
N ASN A 98 7.04 -20.66 17.34
CA ASN A 98 7.78 -21.93 17.27
C ASN A 98 8.79 -21.88 16.11
N ALA A 99 9.53 -22.98 15.89
CA ALA A 99 10.56 -23.06 14.87
C ALA A 99 10.03 -23.17 13.42
N ASN A 100 8.72 -23.41 13.22
CA ASN A 100 8.15 -23.50 11.88
C ASN A 100 8.13 -22.12 11.21
N THR A 101 8.22 -22.08 9.89
CA THR A 101 8.20 -20.83 9.11
C THR A 101 6.78 -20.31 8.94
N LYS A 102 6.58 -19.02 9.18
CA LYS A 102 5.37 -18.25 8.86
C LYS A 102 5.79 -17.11 7.97
N SER A 103 5.29 -17.09 6.73
CA SER A 103 5.70 -16.10 5.71
C SER A 103 4.59 -15.11 5.42
N PHE A 104 4.97 -13.84 5.25
CA PHE A 104 4.13 -12.78 4.70
C PHE A 104 4.72 -12.31 3.38
N ARG A 105 3.85 -11.96 2.43
CA ARG A 105 4.27 -11.40 1.15
C ARG A 105 3.39 -10.21 0.77
N LEU A 106 3.99 -9.22 0.13
CA LEU A 106 3.30 -8.22 -0.68
C LEU A 106 3.41 -8.67 -2.13
N LYS A 107 2.27 -8.76 -2.83
CA LYS A 107 2.22 -9.27 -4.21
C LYS A 107 1.39 -8.35 -5.11
N HIS A 108 1.74 -8.38 -6.41
CA HIS A 108 0.86 -7.94 -7.49
C HIS A 108 0.61 -9.15 -8.39
N ALA A 109 -0.66 -9.54 -8.54
CA ALA A 109 -1.03 -10.79 -9.20
C ALA A 109 -0.19 -11.97 -8.66
N SER A 110 0.52 -12.71 -9.52
CA SER A 110 1.40 -13.81 -9.12
C SER A 110 2.80 -13.36 -8.67
N THR A 111 3.18 -12.09 -8.90
CA THR A 111 4.53 -11.58 -8.64
C THR A 111 4.69 -11.19 -7.18
N THR A 112 5.68 -11.76 -6.50
CA THR A 112 6.07 -11.34 -5.15
C THR A 112 6.96 -10.11 -5.22
N LEU A 113 6.49 -9.02 -4.61
CA LEU A 113 7.21 -7.74 -4.53
C LEU A 113 8.08 -7.66 -3.27
N TRP A 114 7.63 -8.31 -2.21
CA TRP A 114 8.32 -8.37 -0.94
C TRP A 114 7.91 -9.62 -0.17
N GLN A 115 8.82 -10.16 0.61
CA GLN A 115 8.58 -11.31 1.48
C GLN A 115 9.39 -11.21 2.77
N VAL A 116 8.79 -11.65 3.87
CA VAL A 116 9.46 -11.90 5.14
C VAL A 116 9.00 -13.23 5.73
N ALA A 117 9.87 -13.89 6.46
CA ALA A 117 9.58 -15.13 7.18
C ALA A 117 9.89 -14.96 8.67
N TYR A 118 8.99 -15.45 9.50
CA TYR A 118 9.12 -15.49 10.96
C TYR A 118 9.13 -16.94 11.45
N THR A 119 9.85 -17.18 12.51
CA THR A 119 9.88 -18.47 13.23
C THR A 119 9.50 -18.24 14.69
N THR A 120 10.46 -18.05 15.58
CA THR A 120 10.28 -17.81 17.01
C THR A 120 9.92 -16.35 17.29
N SER A 121 8.72 -15.94 16.90
CA SER A 121 8.17 -14.59 17.11
C SER A 121 6.73 -14.70 17.57
N VAL A 122 6.26 -13.73 18.34
CA VAL A 122 4.84 -13.59 18.74
C VAL A 122 4.18 -12.47 17.97
N GLY A 123 4.81 -11.29 17.95
CA GLY A 123 4.32 -10.10 17.28
C GLY A 123 4.99 -9.87 15.93
N VAL A 124 4.22 -9.34 15.00
CA VAL A 124 4.68 -8.88 13.70
C VAL A 124 4.35 -7.42 13.56
N THR A 125 5.38 -6.61 13.32
CA THR A 125 5.24 -5.21 12.91
C THR A 125 6.16 -4.99 11.73
N THR A 126 5.60 -4.59 10.60
CA THR A 126 6.40 -4.40 9.40
C THR A 126 5.97 -3.15 8.63
N GLN A 127 6.94 -2.46 8.05
CA GLN A 127 6.73 -1.33 7.17
C GLN A 127 7.37 -1.63 5.82
N ILE A 128 6.60 -1.46 4.74
CA ILE A 128 7.05 -1.68 3.37
C ILE A 128 6.87 -0.38 2.59
N LEU A 129 7.85 -0.02 1.79
CA LEU A 129 7.75 1.04 0.79
C LEU A 129 7.57 0.43 -0.59
N PHE A 130 6.61 0.94 -1.35
CA PHE A 130 6.44 0.71 -2.77
C PHE A 130 6.54 2.06 -3.47
N LEU A 131 7.45 2.22 -4.41
CA LEU A 131 7.86 3.51 -4.98
C LEU A 131 7.85 3.43 -6.50
N ASN A 132 7.20 4.38 -7.16
CA ASN A 132 7.42 4.65 -8.58
C ASN A 132 8.77 5.35 -8.76
N LYS A 133 9.57 4.88 -9.71
CA LYS A 133 10.93 5.34 -9.97
C LYS A 133 10.98 6.16 -11.26
N ASN A 134 10.51 7.42 -11.16
CA ASN A 134 10.41 8.37 -12.29
C ASN A 134 9.64 7.79 -13.50
N SER A 135 8.74 6.85 -13.24
CA SER A 135 7.93 6.16 -14.26
C SER A 135 6.78 5.44 -13.59
N GLU A 136 5.62 5.41 -14.21
CA GLU A 136 4.45 4.63 -13.76
C GLU A 136 4.56 3.14 -14.11
N SER A 137 5.60 2.72 -14.84
CA SER A 137 5.88 1.33 -15.19
C SER A 137 7.22 0.82 -14.63
N SER A 138 7.82 1.54 -13.68
CA SER A 138 9.07 1.12 -13.03
C SER A 138 9.00 1.40 -11.54
N GLN A 139 9.05 0.35 -10.73
CA GLN A 139 8.93 0.46 -9.28
C GLN A 139 10.08 -0.21 -8.57
N VAL A 140 10.24 0.16 -7.31
CA VAL A 140 11.00 -0.59 -6.33
C VAL A 140 10.16 -0.79 -5.08
N THR A 141 10.28 -1.98 -4.49
CA THR A 141 9.70 -2.30 -3.18
C THR A 141 10.82 -2.55 -2.19
N ALA A 142 10.74 -1.94 -1.02
CA ALA A 142 11.77 -2.04 0.01
C ALA A 142 11.15 -2.21 1.39
N LEU A 143 11.87 -2.89 2.29
CA LEU A 143 11.55 -2.92 3.71
C LEU A 143 12.09 -1.65 4.37
N PHE A 144 11.21 -0.90 5.05
CA PHE A 144 11.63 0.36 5.68
C PHE A 144 12.29 0.18 7.05
N ASN A 145 11.90 -0.84 7.78
CA ASN A 145 12.40 -1.10 9.14
C ASN A 145 13.06 -2.46 9.22
N SER A 146 14.27 -2.55 8.73
CA SER A 146 15.10 -3.74 8.87
C SER A 146 16.26 -3.43 9.80
N SER A 147 16.33 -4.12 10.92
CA SER A 147 17.54 -4.19 11.74
C SER A 147 18.72 -4.85 11.01
N GLY A 148 18.54 -5.25 9.79
CA GLY A 148 19.49 -5.91 8.90
C GLY A 148 19.93 -5.06 7.71
N LEU A 149 20.12 -3.76 7.86
CA LEU A 149 20.86 -2.96 6.87
C LEU A 149 22.30 -3.47 6.83
N GLY A 150 22.59 -4.38 5.90
CA GLY A 150 23.92 -4.96 5.71
C GLY A 150 23.98 -6.50 5.74
N GLY A 151 22.85 -7.19 5.90
CA GLY A 151 22.82 -8.65 5.77
C GLY A 151 22.94 -9.08 4.30
N THR A 152 23.90 -9.97 4.02
CA THR A 152 24.23 -10.43 2.66
C THR A 152 23.18 -11.38 2.02
N THR A 153 22.06 -11.67 2.70
CA THR A 153 21.12 -12.73 2.31
C THR A 153 19.67 -12.27 2.09
N SER A 154 19.33 -11.00 2.30
CA SER A 154 17.98 -10.47 2.05
C SER A 154 17.99 -9.46 0.91
N THR A 155 17.13 -9.64 -0.08
CA THR A 155 16.87 -8.62 -1.09
C THR A 155 16.09 -7.48 -0.43
N VAL A 156 16.79 -6.42 -0.04
CA VAL A 156 16.21 -5.25 0.62
C VAL A 156 15.38 -4.42 -0.35
N VAL A 157 15.68 -4.52 -1.65
CA VAL A 157 15.03 -3.76 -2.71
C VAL A 157 14.68 -4.70 -3.86
N THR A 158 13.39 -4.79 -4.18
CA THR A 158 12.88 -5.61 -5.28
C THR A 158 12.34 -4.71 -6.37
N PRO A 159 12.90 -4.77 -7.61
CA PRO A 159 12.35 -4.04 -8.74
C PRO A 159 11.07 -4.70 -9.28
N SER A 160 10.17 -3.90 -9.86
CA SER A 160 8.98 -4.38 -10.56
C SER A 160 8.63 -3.45 -11.72
N ALA A 161 7.76 -3.93 -12.62
CA ALA A 161 7.26 -3.19 -13.79
C ALA A 161 5.73 -3.32 -13.85
N ILE A 162 5.04 -2.73 -12.88
CA ILE A 162 3.58 -2.69 -12.81
C ILE A 162 3.13 -1.40 -13.50
N ASP A 163 2.13 -1.47 -14.35
CA ASP A 163 1.49 -0.25 -14.89
C ASP A 163 0.60 0.39 -13.80
N THR A 164 1.14 1.41 -13.15
CA THR A 164 0.43 2.17 -12.11
C THR A 164 -0.40 3.34 -12.70
N SER A 165 -0.40 3.53 -14.02
CA SER A 165 -1.31 4.45 -14.70
C SER A 165 -2.72 3.86 -14.86
N ALA A 166 -2.86 2.54 -14.84
CA ALA A 166 -4.13 1.81 -14.81
C ALA A 166 -4.51 1.39 -13.38
N ASP A 167 -5.79 1.08 -13.15
CA ASP A 167 -6.25 0.52 -11.87
C ASP A 167 -5.55 -0.82 -11.60
N PHE A 168 -5.00 -0.99 -10.40
CA PHE A 168 -4.30 -2.20 -9.99
C PHE A 168 -4.60 -2.55 -8.53
N SER A 169 -4.21 -3.75 -8.11
CA SER A 169 -4.34 -4.16 -6.71
C SER A 169 -3.05 -4.78 -6.21
N LEU A 170 -2.72 -4.48 -4.96
CA LEU A 170 -1.69 -5.18 -4.21
C LEU A 170 -2.35 -6.09 -3.18
N THR A 171 -1.76 -7.26 -2.94
CA THR A 171 -2.27 -8.23 -1.96
C THR A 171 -1.23 -8.51 -0.89
N ILE A 172 -1.71 -8.59 0.36
CA ILE A 172 -0.95 -9.18 1.47
C ILE A 172 -1.37 -10.64 1.57
N THR A 173 -0.41 -11.54 1.47
CA THR A 173 -0.64 -12.98 1.63
C THR A 173 0.12 -13.53 2.81
N GLY A 174 -0.37 -14.62 3.36
CA GLY A 174 0.26 -15.43 4.40
C GLY A 174 0.47 -16.87 3.94
N GLN A 175 1.51 -17.52 4.45
CA GLN A 175 1.74 -18.95 4.25
C GLN A 175 2.36 -19.56 5.50
N LEU A 176 1.84 -20.72 5.91
CA LEU A 176 2.33 -21.49 7.03
C LEU A 176 3.24 -22.62 6.57
N GLY A 177 4.34 -22.86 7.27
CA GLY A 177 5.18 -24.06 7.09
C GLY A 177 4.57 -25.30 7.73
N ASN A 178 3.65 -25.13 8.68
CA ASN A 178 2.89 -26.20 9.34
C ASN A 178 1.44 -25.74 9.52
N SER A 179 0.48 -26.60 9.14
CA SER A 179 -0.95 -26.27 9.21
C SER A 179 -1.49 -26.10 10.64
N ALA A 180 -0.79 -26.60 11.66
CA ALA A 180 -1.15 -26.38 13.05
C ALA A 180 -0.78 -24.97 13.57
N ASP A 181 -0.01 -24.22 12.81
CA ASP A 181 0.36 -22.84 13.15
C ASP A 181 -0.72 -21.84 12.75
N SER A 182 -0.50 -20.58 13.10
CA SER A 182 -1.38 -19.48 12.75
C SER A 182 -0.62 -18.22 12.37
N ILE A 183 -1.23 -17.43 11.50
CA ILE A 183 -0.94 -16.03 11.22
C ILE A 183 -2.23 -15.25 11.48
N SER A 184 -2.15 -14.13 12.19
CA SER A 184 -3.25 -13.18 12.33
C SER A 184 -2.74 -11.77 12.01
N VAL A 185 -3.34 -11.13 11.03
CA VAL A 185 -3.13 -9.71 10.72
C VAL A 185 -4.24 -8.93 11.39
N THR A 186 -3.90 -8.08 12.35
CA THR A 186 -4.86 -7.30 13.14
C THR A 186 -5.10 -5.92 12.59
N ALA A 187 -4.15 -5.36 11.87
CA ALA A 187 -4.29 -4.08 11.20
C ALA A 187 -3.40 -3.97 9.97
N ILE A 188 -3.93 -3.35 8.93
CA ILE A 188 -3.19 -2.91 7.74
C ILE A 188 -3.54 -1.46 7.49
N PHE A 189 -2.53 -0.62 7.33
CA PHE A 189 -2.66 0.76 6.86
C PHE A 189 -1.80 0.95 5.63
N VAL A 190 -2.32 1.68 4.64
CA VAL A 190 -1.57 2.07 3.46
C VAL A 190 -1.71 3.58 3.28
N GLU A 191 -0.60 4.26 3.33
CA GLU A 191 -0.52 5.70 3.13
C GLU A 191 0.11 6.00 1.78
N ILE A 192 -0.45 6.99 1.10
CA ILE A 192 0.19 7.60 -0.06
C ILE A 192 1.01 8.80 0.41
N MET A 193 2.28 8.84 0.01
CA MET A 193 3.22 9.91 0.37
C MET A 193 3.60 10.72 -0.86
N GLN A 194 3.98 11.96 -0.65
CA GLN A 194 4.59 12.82 -1.65
C GLN A 194 6.10 12.56 -1.77
#